data_24354d1566d1a91e8962b8083a8b00e2
#
_entry.id   24354d1566d1a91e8962b8083a8b00e2
#
_cell.length_a   1.000
_cell.length_b   1.000
_cell.length_c   1.000
_cell.angle_alpha   90.00
_cell.angle_beta   90.00
_cell.angle_gamma   90.00
#
_symmetry.space_group_name_H-M   'P 1'
#
loop_
_entity.id
_entity.type
_entity.pdbx_description
1 polymer ?
#
loop_
_entity_poly.entity_id
_entity_poly.type
_entity_poly.pdbx_seq_one_letter_code
_entity_poly.pdbx_strand_id
1 'polypeptide(L)'
;MISIRHHGEPNAQRMGSIGSNMVQFRLPMLPPSDGIEWNAKVNGEEVSIFIESNAILLDVLRDRVGSLGTKRGCDMGTCGCCSVLIDGEPRLSCLTLAVDTEKADITTVEGLADGHHLHPIQQTFAECGGSQCGFCTPGFLVVISALLSENTKPNDQEIKQAIEGNLCRCTGFQQIVDSVKAASDILVSGEAVSDSTLSKSDPHPCLLYTSPSPRD
;
A
#
# COMPACT_ATOMS: atom_id res chain seq x y z
N MET A 1 35.31 -35.88 31.94
CA MET A 1 35.10 -34.58 32.64
C MET A 1 35.66 -33.45 31.79
N ILE A 2 34.81 -32.78 31.06
CA ILE A 2 35.16 -31.66 30.23
C ILE A 2 34.61 -30.40 30.91
N SER A 3 35.51 -29.51 31.33
CA SER A 3 35.19 -28.26 32.04
C SER A 3 34.76 -27.20 31.04
N ILE A 4 33.51 -26.73 31.13
CA ILE A 4 32.98 -25.61 30.34
C ILE A 4 33.27 -24.33 31.12
N ARG A 5 34.13 -23.49 30.60
CA ARG A 5 34.38 -22.14 31.10
C ARG A 5 33.28 -21.21 30.64
N HIS A 6 32.56 -20.61 31.57
CA HIS A 6 31.65 -19.50 31.34
C HIS A 6 32.47 -18.23 30.96
N HIS A 7 32.27 -17.71 29.78
CA HIS A 7 32.72 -16.38 29.38
C HIS A 7 31.66 -15.35 29.73
N GLY A 8 32.15 -14.28 30.33
CA GLY A 8 31.44 -13.23 31.04
C GLY A 8 30.36 -12.48 30.21
N GLU A 9 29.45 -11.91 30.97
CA GLU A 9 28.39 -11.01 30.52
C GLU A 9 28.92 -9.76 29.82
N PRO A 10 28.34 -9.32 28.70
CA PRO A 10 28.70 -8.01 28.16
C PRO A 10 27.96 -6.89 28.90
N ASN A 11 28.75 -5.98 29.37
CA ASN A 11 28.47 -4.72 30.06
C ASN A 11 27.34 -3.90 29.39
N ALA A 12 26.26 -3.71 30.11
CA ALA A 12 25.08 -2.91 29.70
C ALA A 12 25.30 -1.41 29.99
N GLN A 13 26.26 -0.77 29.33
CA GLN A 13 26.41 0.68 29.35
C GLN A 13 27.02 1.19 28.04
N ARG A 14 26.15 1.38 27.04
CA ARG A 14 26.22 2.40 25.96
C ARG A 14 25.02 2.25 25.01
N MET A 15 23.82 2.58 25.45
CA MET A 15 22.77 2.98 24.52
C MET A 15 22.96 4.46 24.23
N GLY A 16 23.82 4.74 23.27
CA GLY A 16 23.84 6.00 22.56
C GLY A 16 22.66 6.03 21.64
N SER A 17 21.95 7.15 21.58
CA SER A 17 20.86 7.45 20.67
C SER A 17 21.23 7.06 19.24
N ILE A 18 20.63 6.00 18.72
CA ILE A 18 20.72 5.65 17.31
C ILE A 18 19.80 6.63 16.60
N GLY A 19 20.40 7.68 16.05
CA GLY A 19 19.72 8.56 15.10
C GLY A 19 19.16 7.73 13.96
N SER A 20 17.96 8.10 13.52
CA SER A 20 17.19 7.51 12.43
C SER A 20 17.84 7.70 11.06
N ASN A 21 19.06 7.20 10.89
CA ASN A 21 19.66 6.96 9.59
C ASN A 21 19.51 5.48 9.27
N MET A 22 18.33 5.09 8.76
CA MET A 22 18.22 3.84 8.01
C MET A 22 19.07 4.00 6.75
N VAL A 23 20.31 3.52 6.83
CA VAL A 23 21.16 3.34 5.65
C VAL A 23 20.45 2.32 4.76
N GLN A 24 19.72 2.81 3.76
CA GLN A 24 19.23 1.97 2.70
C GLN A 24 20.45 1.40 1.99
N PHE A 25 20.72 0.11 2.18
CA PHE A 25 21.66 -0.63 1.35
C PHE A 25 21.08 -0.75 -0.06
N ARG A 26 21.19 0.31 -0.86
CA ARG A 26 21.05 0.24 -2.30
C ARG A 26 22.35 -0.33 -2.83
N LEU A 27 22.33 -1.59 -3.24
CA LEU A 27 23.42 -2.11 -4.08
C LEU A 27 23.49 -1.19 -5.32
N PRO A 28 24.65 -0.62 -5.63
CA PRO A 28 24.81 0.16 -6.85
C PRO A 28 24.61 -0.79 -8.04
N MET A 29 23.41 -0.78 -8.62
CA MET A 29 23.21 -1.45 -9.91
C MET A 29 23.92 -0.61 -10.94
N LEU A 30 24.82 -1.25 -11.70
CA LEU A 30 25.48 -0.61 -12.83
C LEU A 30 24.40 -0.11 -13.80
N PRO A 31 24.52 1.13 -14.30
CA PRO A 31 23.58 1.63 -15.28
C PRO A 31 23.59 0.70 -16.50
N PRO A 32 22.44 0.41 -17.11
CA PRO A 32 22.40 -0.33 -18.37
C PRO A 32 23.23 0.43 -19.42
N SER A 33 23.91 -0.30 -20.30
CA SER A 33 24.80 0.29 -21.32
C SER A 33 24.09 1.30 -22.25
N ASP A 34 22.75 1.19 -22.36
CA ASP A 34 21.86 2.01 -23.18
C ASP A 34 20.73 2.63 -22.36
N GLY A 35 20.99 2.94 -21.07
CA GLY A 35 20.00 3.47 -20.14
C GLY A 35 19.60 4.90 -20.45
N ILE A 36 18.31 5.19 -20.31
CA ILE A 36 17.72 6.52 -20.32
C ILE A 36 17.68 7.05 -18.90
N GLU A 37 18.07 8.27 -18.67
CA GLU A 37 17.88 8.95 -17.40
C GLU A 37 16.40 9.23 -17.22
N TRP A 38 15.81 8.69 -16.15
CA TRP A 38 14.43 8.90 -15.79
C TRP A 38 14.35 9.67 -14.49
N ASN A 39 13.62 10.78 -14.55
CA ASN A 39 13.41 11.68 -13.44
C ASN A 39 11.92 11.77 -13.16
N ALA A 40 11.50 11.49 -11.94
CA ALA A 40 10.11 11.61 -11.52
C ALA A 40 10.04 11.90 -10.01
N LYS A 41 8.91 12.39 -9.56
CA LYS A 41 8.63 12.53 -8.14
C LYS A 41 7.84 11.32 -7.67
N VAL A 42 8.38 10.55 -6.74
CA VAL A 42 7.71 9.35 -6.21
C VAL A 42 7.45 9.54 -4.72
N ASN A 43 6.18 9.51 -4.31
CA ASN A 43 5.75 9.73 -2.94
C ASN A 43 6.32 11.02 -2.31
N GLY A 44 6.38 12.08 -3.11
CA GLY A 44 6.90 13.36 -2.68
C GLY A 44 8.42 13.53 -2.76
N GLU A 45 9.19 12.48 -3.08
CA GLU A 45 10.64 12.51 -3.22
C GLU A 45 11.09 12.54 -4.68
N GLU A 46 12.06 13.38 -5.01
CA GLU A 46 12.67 13.42 -6.34
C GLU A 46 13.54 12.17 -6.54
N VAL A 47 13.27 11.44 -7.63
CA VAL A 47 13.99 10.24 -8.02
C VAL A 47 14.65 10.46 -9.38
N SER A 48 15.95 10.23 -9.46
CA SER A 48 16.73 10.24 -10.72
C SER A 48 17.50 8.94 -10.84
N ILE A 49 17.16 8.12 -11.82
CA ILE A 49 17.77 6.81 -12.05
C ILE A 49 17.88 6.51 -13.55
N PHE A 50 18.79 5.62 -13.91
CA PHE A 50 18.88 5.09 -15.28
C PHE A 50 17.97 3.87 -15.43
N ILE A 51 17.16 3.85 -16.46
CA ILE A 51 16.24 2.76 -16.80
C ILE A 51 16.44 2.32 -18.26
N GLU A 52 15.96 1.13 -18.58
CA GLU A 52 15.85 0.68 -19.98
C GLU A 52 14.66 1.37 -20.67
N SER A 53 14.75 1.61 -21.98
CA SER A 53 13.69 2.31 -22.73
C SER A 53 12.34 1.58 -22.73
N ASN A 54 12.34 0.28 -22.53
CA ASN A 54 11.17 -0.59 -22.46
C ASN A 54 10.78 -0.97 -21.02
N ALA A 55 11.40 -0.32 -20.01
CA ALA A 55 11.11 -0.61 -18.62
C ALA A 55 9.66 -0.30 -18.28
N ILE A 56 8.99 -1.27 -17.66
CA ILE A 56 7.62 -1.11 -17.15
C ILE A 56 7.68 -0.36 -15.82
N LEU A 57 6.79 0.61 -15.63
CA LEU A 57 6.75 1.43 -14.42
C LEU A 57 6.68 0.59 -13.14
N LEU A 58 5.89 -0.51 -13.14
CA LEU A 58 5.79 -1.43 -12.01
C LEU A 58 7.15 -1.96 -11.56
N ASP A 59 8.00 -2.38 -12.52
CA ASP A 59 9.32 -2.93 -12.22
C ASP A 59 10.26 -1.84 -11.70
N VAL A 60 10.20 -0.66 -12.30
CA VAL A 60 10.98 0.50 -11.84
C VAL A 60 10.61 0.86 -10.40
N LEU A 61 9.33 0.97 -10.08
CA LEU A 61 8.88 1.30 -8.73
C LEU A 61 9.30 0.25 -7.70
N ARG A 62 9.17 -1.03 -8.03
CA ARG A 62 9.48 -2.12 -7.09
C ARG A 62 10.99 -2.36 -6.96
N ASP A 63 11.69 -2.48 -8.08
CA ASP A 63 13.05 -3.02 -8.11
C ASP A 63 14.12 -1.91 -8.04
N ARG A 64 13.79 -0.69 -8.51
CA ARG A 64 14.73 0.43 -8.52
C ARG A 64 14.44 1.47 -7.45
N VAL A 65 13.17 1.84 -7.26
CA VAL A 65 12.74 2.81 -6.23
C VAL A 65 12.56 2.14 -4.88
N GLY A 66 12.09 0.88 -4.86
CA GLY A 66 11.88 0.11 -3.64
C GLY A 66 10.45 0.25 -3.06
N SER A 67 9.48 0.77 -3.84
CA SER A 67 8.06 0.83 -3.47
C SER A 67 7.42 -0.55 -3.61
N LEU A 68 7.59 -1.40 -2.60
CA LEU A 68 7.16 -2.80 -2.61
C LEU A 68 5.65 -2.98 -2.36
N GLY A 69 4.94 -1.94 -1.92
CA GLY A 69 3.49 -1.94 -1.73
C GLY A 69 2.74 -2.18 -3.03
N THR A 70 3.19 -1.60 -4.15
CA THR A 70 2.63 -1.87 -5.48
C THR A 70 2.86 -3.34 -5.86
N LYS A 71 1.80 -4.10 -6.19
CA LYS A 71 1.86 -5.55 -6.36
C LYS A 71 1.68 -5.99 -7.82
N ARG A 72 2.41 -7.04 -8.21
CA ARG A 72 2.21 -7.75 -9.47
C ARG A 72 1.26 -8.93 -9.25
N GLY A 73 -0.03 -8.76 -9.54
CA GLY A 73 -1.05 -9.82 -9.40
C GLY A 73 -1.40 -10.52 -10.71
N CYS A 74 -1.10 -9.88 -11.84
CA CYS A 74 -1.20 -10.43 -13.19
C CYS A 74 -0.20 -9.71 -14.11
N ASP A 75 -0.13 -10.09 -15.36
CA ASP A 75 0.71 -9.41 -16.38
C ASP A 75 -0.12 -8.96 -17.59
N MET A 76 -1.45 -8.80 -17.40
CA MET A 76 -2.38 -8.49 -18.48
C MET A 76 -3.34 -7.34 -18.16
N GLY A 77 -3.07 -6.57 -17.10
CA GLY A 77 -3.86 -5.38 -16.75
C GLY A 77 -5.26 -5.64 -16.18
N THR A 78 -5.53 -6.85 -15.66
CA THR A 78 -6.91 -7.21 -15.23
C THR A 78 -7.14 -7.17 -13.73
N CYS A 79 -6.09 -7.23 -12.90
CA CYS A 79 -6.28 -7.42 -11.45
C CYS A 79 -6.28 -6.13 -10.62
N GLY A 80 -5.78 -5.02 -11.14
CA GLY A 80 -5.72 -3.74 -10.43
C GLY A 80 -4.72 -3.64 -9.27
N CYS A 81 -4.02 -4.73 -8.89
CA CYS A 81 -3.10 -4.72 -7.74
C CYS A 81 -1.89 -3.80 -7.91
N CYS A 82 -1.58 -3.42 -9.16
CA CYS A 82 -0.47 -2.55 -9.51
C CYS A 82 -0.88 -1.08 -9.70
N SER A 83 -2.08 -0.68 -9.30
CA SER A 83 -2.56 0.69 -9.43
C SER A 83 -1.68 1.65 -8.63
N VAL A 84 -1.34 2.78 -9.26
CA VAL A 84 -0.64 3.93 -8.69
C VAL A 84 -1.35 5.19 -9.16
N LEU A 85 -1.17 6.32 -8.48
CA LEU A 85 -1.59 7.61 -9.03
C LEU A 85 -0.42 8.18 -9.85
N ILE A 86 -0.72 8.66 -11.04
CA ILE A 86 0.19 9.43 -11.88
C ILE A 86 -0.49 10.78 -12.09
N ASP A 87 0.10 11.84 -11.57
CA ASP A 87 -0.47 13.18 -11.57
C ASP A 87 -1.90 13.23 -10.99
N GLY A 88 -2.14 12.42 -9.95
CA GLY A 88 -3.44 12.30 -9.26
C GLY A 88 -4.41 11.30 -9.89
N GLU A 89 -4.17 10.80 -11.10
CA GLU A 89 -5.04 9.85 -11.77
C GLU A 89 -4.61 8.39 -11.54
N PRO A 90 -5.55 7.46 -11.24
CA PRO A 90 -5.23 6.05 -11.07
C PRO A 90 -4.86 5.40 -12.41
N ARG A 91 -3.69 4.79 -12.45
CA ARG A 91 -3.14 4.09 -13.62
C ARG A 91 -2.58 2.72 -13.23
N LEU A 92 -2.61 1.78 -14.18
CA LEU A 92 -2.02 0.45 -14.01
C LEU A 92 -0.52 0.51 -14.35
N SER A 93 0.34 0.48 -13.36
CA SER A 93 1.79 0.58 -13.56
C SER A 93 2.38 -0.60 -14.37
N CYS A 94 1.71 -1.76 -14.41
CA CYS A 94 2.13 -2.90 -15.25
C CYS A 94 1.90 -2.70 -16.75
N LEU A 95 1.06 -1.73 -17.14
CA LEU A 95 0.78 -1.36 -18.54
C LEU A 95 1.34 0.00 -18.94
N THR A 96 2.08 0.64 -18.04
CA THR A 96 2.68 1.96 -18.25
C THR A 96 4.18 1.81 -18.43
N LEU A 97 4.74 2.38 -19.48
CA LEU A 97 6.19 2.49 -19.65
C LEU A 97 6.72 3.58 -18.70
N ALA A 98 7.83 3.29 -18.04
CA ALA A 98 8.41 4.27 -17.11
C ALA A 98 8.83 5.56 -17.83
N VAL A 99 9.32 5.47 -19.07
CA VAL A 99 9.70 6.64 -19.87
C VAL A 99 8.55 7.60 -20.12
N ASP A 100 7.30 7.11 -20.17
CA ASP A 100 6.10 7.95 -20.37
C ASP A 100 5.72 8.73 -19.11
N THR A 101 6.35 8.42 -17.97
CA THR A 101 6.11 9.07 -16.68
C THR A 101 7.28 9.96 -16.25
N GLU A 102 8.10 10.42 -17.19
CA GLU A 102 9.16 11.39 -16.89
C GLU A 102 8.55 12.70 -16.37
N LYS A 103 9.09 13.20 -15.25
CA LYS A 103 8.63 14.40 -14.53
C LYS A 103 7.23 14.31 -13.93
N ALA A 104 6.59 13.14 -13.97
CA ALA A 104 5.29 12.94 -13.35
C ALA A 104 5.41 12.87 -11.80
N ASP A 105 4.33 13.23 -11.12
CA ASP A 105 4.15 13.01 -9.69
C ASP A 105 3.45 11.65 -9.48
N ILE A 106 4.19 10.68 -8.96
CA ILE A 106 3.72 9.30 -8.80
C ILE A 106 3.49 9.04 -7.32
N THR A 107 2.26 8.67 -6.97
CA THR A 107 1.92 8.25 -5.61
C THR A 107 1.59 6.76 -5.58
N THR A 108 2.31 6.02 -4.77
CA THR A 108 2.02 4.62 -4.45
C THR A 108 1.29 4.53 -3.11
N VAL A 109 0.90 3.32 -2.69
CA VAL A 109 0.21 3.13 -1.40
C VAL A 109 1.03 3.64 -0.21
N GLU A 110 2.35 3.62 -0.31
CA GLU A 110 3.26 4.14 0.71
C GLU A 110 3.16 5.67 0.85
N GLY A 111 2.84 6.37 -0.22
CA GLY A 111 2.71 7.82 -0.24
C GLY A 111 1.32 8.35 0.15
N LEU A 112 0.36 7.48 0.46
CA LEU A 112 -0.97 7.91 0.91
C LEU A 112 -0.97 8.42 2.35
N ALA A 113 -0.06 7.93 3.19
CA ALA A 113 0.08 8.36 4.57
C ALA A 113 0.96 9.61 4.67
N ASP A 114 0.64 10.51 5.59
CA ASP A 114 1.50 11.65 5.96
C ASP A 114 2.28 11.31 7.25
N GLY A 115 3.50 10.83 7.08
CA GLY A 115 4.32 10.36 8.18
C GLY A 115 3.66 9.22 8.96
N HIS A 116 3.24 9.49 10.20
CA HIS A 116 2.54 8.51 11.05
C HIS A 116 1.01 8.60 10.97
N HIS A 117 0.49 9.54 10.20
CA HIS A 117 -0.95 9.72 10.04
C HIS A 117 -1.43 8.97 8.81
N LEU A 118 -2.20 7.91 9.04
CA LEU A 118 -2.81 7.14 7.97
C LEU A 118 -3.87 7.97 7.24
N HIS A 119 -3.96 7.80 5.94
CA HIS A 119 -5.12 8.29 5.19
C HIS A 119 -6.40 7.60 5.71
N PRO A 120 -7.55 8.29 5.81
CA PRO A 120 -8.80 7.71 6.32
C PRO A 120 -9.14 6.35 5.73
N ILE A 121 -8.93 6.14 4.44
CA ILE A 121 -9.18 4.83 3.80
C ILE A 121 -8.23 3.73 4.29
N GLN A 122 -6.98 4.04 4.62
CA GLN A 122 -6.06 3.04 5.18
C GLN A 122 -6.52 2.60 6.58
N GLN A 123 -6.96 3.55 7.38
CA GLN A 123 -7.49 3.28 8.72
C GLN A 123 -8.77 2.43 8.64
N THR A 124 -9.76 2.84 7.86
CA THR A 124 -11.05 2.13 7.76
C THR A 124 -10.93 0.74 7.13
N PHE A 125 -9.97 0.54 6.21
CA PHE A 125 -9.68 -0.80 5.70
C PHE A 125 -9.22 -1.77 6.79
N ALA A 126 -8.44 -1.29 7.75
CA ALA A 126 -8.03 -2.09 8.90
C ALA A 126 -9.21 -2.35 9.87
N GLU A 127 -9.99 -1.32 10.15
CA GLU A 127 -11.10 -1.37 11.13
C GLU A 127 -12.31 -2.14 10.62
N CYS A 128 -12.70 -1.96 9.35
CA CYS A 128 -13.88 -2.61 8.76
C CYS A 128 -13.57 -3.96 8.10
N GLY A 129 -12.33 -4.45 8.17
CA GLY A 129 -11.95 -5.73 7.59
C GLY A 129 -11.89 -5.73 6.05
N GLY A 130 -11.65 -4.58 5.42
CA GLY A 130 -11.45 -4.45 3.97
C GLY A 130 -10.22 -5.18 3.45
N SER A 131 -9.33 -5.63 4.35
CA SER A 131 -8.12 -6.39 4.04
C SER A 131 -8.12 -7.74 4.76
N GLN A 132 -7.80 -8.83 4.04
CA GLN A 132 -7.56 -10.16 4.61
C GLN A 132 -6.14 -10.62 4.30
N CYS A 133 -5.87 -11.17 3.10
CA CYS A 133 -4.50 -11.54 2.73
C CYS A 133 -3.60 -10.33 2.43
N GLY A 134 -4.16 -9.15 2.19
CA GLY A 134 -3.45 -7.90 1.96
C GLY A 134 -2.90 -7.71 0.54
N PHE A 135 -2.95 -8.70 -0.34
CA PHE A 135 -2.29 -8.63 -1.64
C PHE A 135 -2.92 -7.60 -2.59
N CYS A 136 -4.24 -7.52 -2.67
CA CYS A 136 -4.97 -6.56 -3.51
C CYS A 136 -5.13 -5.18 -2.83
N THR A 137 -4.95 -5.13 -1.52
CA THR A 137 -5.22 -3.94 -0.69
C THR A 137 -4.54 -2.67 -1.21
N PRO A 138 -3.24 -2.66 -1.59
CA PRO A 138 -2.60 -1.47 -2.10
C PRO A 138 -3.30 -0.86 -3.32
N GLY A 139 -3.70 -1.70 -4.27
CA GLY A 139 -4.42 -1.23 -5.46
C GLY A 139 -5.77 -0.61 -5.14
N PHE A 140 -6.55 -1.23 -4.24
CA PHE A 140 -7.81 -0.65 -3.77
C PHE A 140 -7.61 0.68 -3.06
N LEU A 141 -6.65 0.78 -2.15
CA LEU A 141 -6.38 2.00 -1.39
C LEU A 141 -6.05 3.18 -2.31
N VAL A 142 -5.22 2.96 -3.33
CA VAL A 142 -4.85 3.97 -4.32
C VAL A 142 -6.07 4.42 -5.14
N VAL A 143 -6.84 3.49 -5.70
CA VAL A 143 -8.00 3.83 -6.53
C VAL A 143 -9.08 4.54 -5.71
N ILE A 144 -9.34 4.07 -4.48
CA ILE A 144 -10.34 4.67 -3.61
C ILE A 144 -9.87 6.05 -3.11
N SER A 145 -8.58 6.26 -2.87
CA SER A 145 -8.08 7.59 -2.50
C SER A 145 -8.33 8.60 -3.61
N ALA A 146 -8.18 8.22 -4.88
CA ALA A 146 -8.54 9.07 -6.01
C ALA A 146 -10.05 9.39 -6.03
N LEU A 147 -10.91 8.36 -5.89
CA LEU A 147 -12.35 8.57 -5.81
C LEU A 147 -12.71 9.56 -4.68
N LEU A 148 -12.17 9.37 -3.48
CA LEU A 148 -12.49 10.21 -2.31
C LEU A 148 -11.92 11.63 -2.43
N SER A 149 -10.86 11.83 -3.22
CA SER A 149 -10.34 13.18 -3.53
C SER A 149 -11.24 13.95 -4.48
N GLU A 150 -11.91 13.27 -5.41
CA GLU A 150 -12.87 13.86 -6.35
C GLU A 150 -14.25 14.04 -5.73
N ASN A 151 -14.72 13.02 -5.01
CA ASN A 151 -16.02 12.99 -4.38
C ASN A 151 -15.92 12.40 -2.96
N THR A 152 -16.01 13.26 -1.96
CA THR A 152 -15.94 12.87 -0.55
C THR A 152 -17.17 12.09 -0.07
N LYS A 153 -18.29 12.09 -0.83
CA LYS A 153 -19.53 11.37 -0.52
C LYS A 153 -20.01 10.50 -1.68
N PRO A 154 -19.22 9.49 -2.09
CA PRO A 154 -19.63 8.64 -3.18
C PRO A 154 -20.82 7.76 -2.79
N ASN A 155 -21.76 7.59 -3.71
CA ASN A 155 -22.84 6.62 -3.56
C ASN A 155 -22.35 5.18 -3.85
N ASP A 156 -23.16 4.17 -3.55
CA ASP A 156 -22.81 2.75 -3.70
C ASP A 156 -22.44 2.38 -5.15
N GLN A 157 -23.04 3.04 -6.12
CA GLN A 157 -22.75 2.78 -7.52
C GLN A 157 -21.41 3.37 -7.94
N GLU A 158 -21.10 4.58 -7.51
CA GLU A 158 -19.80 5.23 -7.75
C GLU A 158 -18.67 4.46 -7.10
N ILE A 159 -18.87 3.97 -5.86
CA ILE A 159 -17.90 3.11 -5.17
C ILE A 159 -17.65 1.84 -5.98
N LYS A 160 -18.71 1.13 -6.38
CA LYS A 160 -18.58 -0.11 -7.16
C LYS A 160 -17.91 0.12 -8.50
N GLN A 161 -18.24 1.21 -9.19
CA GLN A 161 -17.63 1.59 -10.46
C GLN A 161 -16.15 1.90 -10.30
N ALA A 162 -15.76 2.64 -9.26
CA ALA A 162 -14.35 2.97 -9.01
C ALA A 162 -13.50 1.72 -8.76
N ILE A 163 -14.04 0.72 -8.05
CA ILE A 163 -13.30 -0.50 -7.69
C ILE A 163 -13.46 -1.66 -8.67
N GLU A 164 -14.25 -1.53 -9.75
CA GLU A 164 -14.52 -2.62 -10.69
C GLU A 164 -13.27 -3.17 -11.39
N GLY A 165 -12.24 -2.33 -11.55
CA GLY A 165 -10.94 -2.70 -12.11
C GLY A 165 -10.03 -3.47 -11.14
N ASN A 166 -10.44 -3.68 -9.89
CA ASN A 166 -9.63 -4.31 -8.86
C ASN A 166 -10.22 -5.65 -8.41
N LEU A 167 -9.40 -6.70 -8.41
CA LEU A 167 -9.83 -8.05 -8.03
C LEU A 167 -9.43 -8.37 -6.58
N CYS A 168 -10.42 -8.81 -5.80
CA CYS A 168 -10.21 -9.40 -4.50
C CYS A 168 -10.82 -10.80 -4.43
N ARG A 169 -10.04 -11.80 -4.00
CA ARG A 169 -10.52 -13.19 -3.86
C ARG A 169 -10.99 -13.52 -2.43
N CYS A 170 -10.69 -12.66 -1.46
CA CYS A 170 -10.88 -12.97 -0.04
C CYS A 170 -12.15 -12.37 0.56
N THR A 171 -12.40 -11.06 0.34
CA THR A 171 -13.39 -10.27 1.10
C THR A 171 -14.82 -10.37 0.59
N GLY A 172 -15.03 -10.81 -0.66
CA GLY A 172 -16.34 -10.71 -1.29
C GLY A 172 -16.81 -9.27 -1.56
N PHE A 173 -15.92 -8.28 -1.46
CA PHE A 173 -16.10 -6.85 -1.74
C PHE A 173 -16.92 -6.07 -0.71
N GLN A 174 -17.80 -6.69 0.07
CA GLN A 174 -18.71 -5.95 0.97
C GLN A 174 -17.93 -5.10 1.99
N GLN A 175 -16.92 -5.70 2.67
CA GLN A 175 -16.10 -4.97 3.65
C GLN A 175 -15.29 -3.83 3.00
N ILE A 176 -14.92 -3.98 1.72
CA ILE A 176 -14.25 -2.91 0.98
C ILE A 176 -15.20 -1.73 0.80
N VAL A 177 -16.45 -1.98 0.36
CA VAL A 177 -17.48 -0.95 0.21
C VAL A 177 -17.78 -0.27 1.54
N ASP A 178 -17.91 -1.05 2.62
CA ASP A 178 -18.16 -0.53 3.97
C ASP A 178 -16.98 0.33 4.46
N SER A 179 -15.74 -0.07 4.16
CA SER A 179 -14.54 0.73 4.46
C SER A 179 -14.55 2.08 3.74
N VAL A 180 -14.99 2.12 2.47
CA VAL A 180 -15.09 3.38 1.70
C VAL A 180 -16.11 4.31 2.32
N LYS A 181 -17.28 3.79 2.71
CA LYS A 181 -18.32 4.59 3.39
C LYS A 181 -17.82 5.17 4.70
N ALA A 182 -17.17 4.35 5.53
CA ALA A 182 -16.60 4.81 6.78
C ALA A 182 -15.52 5.89 6.57
N ALA A 183 -14.65 5.73 5.55
CA ALA A 183 -13.66 6.76 5.20
C ALA A 183 -14.31 8.05 4.72
N SER A 184 -15.39 7.96 3.94
CA SER A 184 -16.19 9.11 3.51
C SER A 184 -16.77 9.87 4.71
N ASP A 185 -17.31 9.16 5.72
CA ASP A 185 -17.86 9.77 6.93
C ASP A 185 -16.76 10.51 7.72
N ILE A 186 -15.57 9.96 7.85
CA ILE A 186 -14.41 10.61 8.48
C ILE A 186 -14.05 11.91 7.73
N LEU A 187 -13.93 11.84 6.40
CA LEU A 187 -13.54 13.00 5.59
C LEU A 187 -14.54 14.14 5.68
N VAL A 188 -15.82 13.84 5.89
CA VAL A 188 -16.88 14.81 5.99
C VAL A 188 -17.04 15.36 7.40
N SER A 189 -16.98 14.53 8.44
CA SER A 189 -17.14 14.94 9.84
C SER A 189 -15.87 15.54 10.43
N GLY A 190 -14.69 15.19 9.88
CA GLY A 190 -13.40 15.55 10.46
C GLY A 190 -13.08 14.82 11.77
N GLU A 191 -13.93 13.89 12.18
CA GLU A 191 -13.75 13.06 13.38
C GLU A 191 -13.26 11.68 12.98
N ALA A 192 -12.16 11.22 13.59
CA ALA A 192 -11.74 9.83 13.48
C ALA A 192 -12.85 8.91 13.99
N VAL A 193 -13.06 7.76 13.35
CA VAL A 193 -14.04 6.75 13.79
C VAL A 193 -13.74 6.41 15.25
N SER A 194 -14.63 6.81 16.16
CA SER A 194 -14.58 6.30 17.52
C SER A 194 -15.00 4.83 17.50
N ASP A 195 -14.39 4.02 18.35
CA ASP A 195 -14.67 2.57 18.54
C ASP A 195 -16.17 2.24 18.70
N SER A 196 -17.01 3.27 18.99
CA SER A 196 -18.45 3.17 19.18
C SER A 196 -19.28 3.15 17.88
N THR A 197 -18.71 3.55 16.74
CA THR A 197 -19.39 3.59 15.42
C THR A 197 -19.17 2.31 14.60
N LEU A 198 -18.20 1.48 14.99
CA LEU A 198 -18.15 0.10 14.52
C LEU A 198 -19.43 -0.56 15.04
N SER A 199 -20.46 -0.62 14.19
CA SER A 199 -21.72 -1.26 14.57
C SER A 199 -21.33 -2.62 15.13
N LYS A 200 -21.83 -2.94 16.33
CA LYS A 200 -21.89 -4.30 16.87
C LYS A 200 -22.87 -5.11 16.01
N SER A 201 -22.69 -5.04 14.68
CA SER A 201 -23.27 -6.00 13.76
C SER A 201 -22.64 -7.33 14.10
N ASP A 202 -23.45 -8.37 14.15
CA ASP A 202 -23.17 -9.74 14.47
C ASP A 202 -21.72 -10.15 14.21
N PRO A 203 -21.14 -10.99 15.10
CA PRO A 203 -19.73 -11.37 14.98
C PRO A 203 -19.46 -11.80 13.55
N HIS A 204 -18.54 -11.08 12.92
CA HIS A 204 -18.17 -11.24 11.51
C HIS A 204 -18.06 -12.74 11.19
N PRO A 205 -18.62 -13.24 10.06
CA PRO A 205 -18.55 -14.67 9.71
C PRO A 205 -17.13 -15.25 9.78
N CYS A 206 -16.10 -14.44 9.65
CA CYS A 206 -14.71 -14.83 9.86
C CYS A 206 -14.39 -15.25 11.32
N LEU A 207 -15.07 -14.72 12.32
CA LEU A 207 -14.88 -15.11 13.71
C LEU A 207 -15.53 -16.47 14.01
N LEU A 208 -16.50 -16.91 13.20
CA LEU A 208 -17.10 -18.25 13.31
C LEU A 208 -16.11 -19.35 12.88
N TYR A 209 -15.09 -19.01 12.07
CA TYR A 209 -14.06 -19.95 11.63
C TYR A 209 -12.96 -20.18 12.68
N THR A 210 -12.87 -19.33 13.69
CA THR A 210 -11.93 -19.47 14.82
C THR A 210 -12.55 -20.11 16.04
N SER A 211 -13.83 -20.52 15.97
CA SER A 211 -14.44 -21.36 17.01
C SER A 211 -13.69 -22.69 17.05
N PRO A 212 -13.36 -23.21 18.26
CA PRO A 212 -12.74 -24.51 18.38
C PRO A 212 -13.60 -25.54 17.65
N SER A 213 -12.95 -26.38 16.85
CA SER A 213 -13.62 -27.46 16.15
C SER A 213 -14.32 -28.35 17.17
N PRO A 214 -15.56 -28.84 16.90
CA PRO A 214 -16.21 -29.80 17.78
C PRO A 214 -15.42 -31.11 17.97
N ARG A 215 -14.23 -31.20 17.38
CA ARG A 215 -13.30 -32.33 17.44
C ARG A 215 -12.10 -32.08 18.34
N ASP A 216 -11.96 -30.90 18.91
CA ASP A 216 -11.00 -30.55 19.95
C ASP A 216 -11.73 -30.61 21.31
#